data_a1b63da62b0332dba0f4a913180a3e29
#
_entry.id   a1b63da62b0332dba0f4a913180a3e29
#
_cell.length_a   1.000
_cell.length_b   1.000
_cell.length_c   1.000
_cell.angle_alpha   90.00
_cell.angle_beta   90.00
_cell.angle_gamma   90.00
#
_symmetry.space_group_name_H-M   'P 1'
#
loop_
_entity.id
_entity.type
_entity.pdbx_description
1 polymer ?
#
loop_
_entity_poly.entity_id
_entity_poly.type
_entity_poly.pdbx_seq_one_letter_code
_entity_poly.pdbx_strand_id
1 'polypeptide(L)'
;MSTEPETRPPLPPFTRDTAIQKIRMAEDGWNSRDPERVSLVYTPDSVWRNRTEFLQGRPAIVQFLKRKWQKELDYRLIKELWAFHENRIAVRFAYEWHDDADNWFRSYGNENWEFNEHGLMQRRIASINDLPITTAERKFHWPLGRRPDEHAGLSELGL
;
A
#
# COMPACT_ATOMS: atom_id res chain seq x y z
N MET A 1 27.96 21.66 -0.10
CA MET A 1 27.25 20.77 0.83
C MET A 1 26.94 19.46 0.12
N SER A 2 27.43 18.36 0.66
CA SER A 2 27.03 17.06 0.15
C SER A 2 25.64 16.75 0.69
N THR A 3 24.69 16.54 -0.20
CA THR A 3 23.40 15.98 0.18
C THR A 3 23.53 14.45 0.17
N GLU A 4 23.41 13.85 1.35
CA GLU A 4 23.33 12.39 1.41
C GLU A 4 22.06 11.93 0.68
N PRO A 5 22.12 10.81 -0.05
CA PRO A 5 20.93 10.28 -0.68
C PRO A 5 19.92 9.89 0.40
N GLU A 6 18.65 10.11 0.08
CA GLU A 6 17.54 9.70 0.94
C GLU A 6 17.51 8.18 1.02
N THR A 7 17.49 7.63 2.24
CA THR A 7 17.48 6.19 2.48
C THR A 7 16.30 5.78 3.33
N ARG A 8 15.75 4.58 3.05
CA ARG A 8 14.67 3.96 3.81
C ARG A 8 14.96 2.48 4.02
N PRO A 9 15.69 2.15 5.08
CA PRO A 9 15.90 0.73 5.43
C PRO A 9 14.56 0.02 5.72
N PRO A 10 14.49 -1.31 5.54
CA PRO A 10 15.57 -2.18 5.07
C PRO A 10 15.89 -1.98 3.60
N LEU A 11 17.16 -2.18 3.25
CA LEU A 11 17.68 -2.00 1.90
C LEU A 11 17.70 -3.32 1.13
N PRO A 12 17.56 -3.27 -0.22
CA PRO A 12 17.78 -4.49 -1.01
C PRO A 12 19.26 -4.93 -0.97
N PRO A 13 19.58 -6.19 -1.23
CA PRO A 13 18.65 -7.28 -1.57
C PRO A 13 17.83 -7.70 -0.33
N PHE A 14 16.56 -8.00 -0.56
CA PHE A 14 15.66 -8.36 0.54
C PHE A 14 15.82 -9.82 0.95
N THR A 15 15.63 -10.07 2.24
CA THR A 15 15.37 -11.39 2.80
C THR A 15 13.86 -11.52 3.03
N ARG A 16 13.38 -12.71 3.40
CA ARG A 16 11.97 -12.89 3.77
C ARG A 16 11.57 -11.91 4.88
N ASP A 17 12.38 -11.83 5.93
CA ASP A 17 12.08 -10.96 7.09
C ASP A 17 12.07 -9.48 6.70
N THR A 18 13.04 -9.03 5.91
CA THR A 18 13.09 -7.62 5.50
C THR A 18 12.01 -7.27 4.46
N ALA A 19 11.63 -8.22 3.60
CA ALA A 19 10.49 -8.04 2.69
C ALA A 19 9.18 -7.88 3.49
N ILE A 20 8.96 -8.71 4.51
CA ILE A 20 7.80 -8.62 5.41
C ILE A 20 7.80 -7.25 6.12
N GLN A 21 8.96 -6.81 6.59
CA GLN A 21 9.09 -5.51 7.24
C GLN A 21 8.72 -4.36 6.29
N LYS A 22 9.20 -4.39 5.05
CA LYS A 22 8.84 -3.39 4.03
C LYS A 22 7.33 -3.35 3.80
N ILE A 23 6.71 -4.52 3.71
CA ILE A 23 5.26 -4.64 3.48
C ILE A 23 4.47 -4.03 4.64
N ARG A 24 4.88 -4.34 5.88
CA ARG A 24 4.19 -3.79 7.06
C ARG A 24 4.35 -2.26 7.13
N MET A 25 5.52 -1.74 6.82
CA MET A 25 5.75 -0.30 6.76
C MET A 25 4.85 0.38 5.72
N ALA A 26 4.71 -0.24 4.55
CA ALA A 26 3.83 0.27 3.49
C ALA A 26 2.36 0.24 3.92
N GLU A 27 1.91 -0.88 4.51
CA GLU A 27 0.55 -1.01 5.04
C GLU A 27 0.26 0.10 6.07
N ASP A 28 1.16 0.29 7.02
CA ASP A 28 1.01 1.31 8.06
C ASP A 28 0.97 2.73 7.47
N GLY A 29 1.82 3.00 6.48
CA GLY A 29 1.83 4.28 5.78
C GLY A 29 0.50 4.57 5.09
N TRP A 30 -0.01 3.64 4.31
CA TRP A 30 -1.29 3.80 3.60
C TRP A 30 -2.47 3.88 4.57
N ASN A 31 -2.46 3.11 5.66
CA ASN A 31 -3.49 3.20 6.69
C ASN A 31 -3.51 4.54 7.42
N SER A 32 -2.41 5.30 7.38
CA SER A 32 -2.39 6.67 7.91
C SER A 32 -3.26 7.63 7.09
N ARG A 33 -3.52 7.31 5.84
CA ARG A 33 -4.27 8.13 4.89
C ARG A 33 -3.67 9.53 4.73
N ASP A 34 -2.36 9.62 4.85
CA ASP A 34 -1.60 10.87 4.71
C ASP A 34 -0.83 10.84 3.38
N PRO A 35 -1.32 11.55 2.33
CA PRO A 35 -0.69 11.50 1.01
C PRO A 35 0.76 11.95 1.00
N GLU A 36 1.10 12.99 1.76
CA GLU A 36 2.48 13.50 1.83
C GLU A 36 3.42 12.47 2.45
N ARG A 37 3.00 11.86 3.58
CA ARG A 37 3.76 10.81 4.25
C ARG A 37 4.00 9.63 3.32
N VAL A 38 2.95 9.16 2.66
CA VAL A 38 3.04 8.00 1.74
C VAL A 38 3.98 8.29 0.59
N SER A 39 3.93 9.51 0.03
CA SER A 39 4.76 9.87 -1.11
C SER A 39 6.27 9.74 -0.85
N LEU A 40 6.68 9.87 0.39
CA LEU A 40 8.10 9.84 0.77
C LEU A 40 8.74 8.45 0.68
N VAL A 41 7.96 7.38 0.59
CA VAL A 41 8.53 6.02 0.41
C VAL A 41 8.93 5.75 -1.03
N TYR A 42 8.52 6.61 -1.94
CA TYR A 42 8.77 6.50 -3.38
C TYR A 42 9.90 7.42 -3.79
N THR A 43 10.62 7.04 -4.86
CA THR A 43 11.62 7.94 -5.42
C THR A 43 10.95 9.22 -5.96
N PRO A 44 11.67 10.36 -6.04
CA PRO A 44 11.08 11.58 -6.59
C PRO A 44 10.49 11.43 -8.00
N ASP A 45 11.02 10.49 -8.78
CA ASP A 45 10.60 10.20 -10.16
C ASP A 45 9.88 8.84 -10.30
N SER A 46 9.39 8.28 -9.20
CA SER A 46 8.77 6.96 -9.17
C SER A 46 7.65 6.82 -10.20
N VAL A 47 7.57 5.65 -10.83
CA VAL A 47 6.59 5.36 -11.88
C VAL A 47 5.55 4.37 -11.35
N TRP A 48 4.28 4.70 -11.54
CA TRP A 48 3.16 3.87 -11.13
C TRP A 48 2.25 3.52 -12.29
N ARG A 49 1.69 2.31 -12.24
CA ARG A 49 0.39 2.01 -12.80
C ARG A 49 -0.51 1.56 -11.67
N ASN A 50 -1.63 2.24 -11.48
CA ASN A 50 -2.66 1.84 -10.53
C ASN A 50 -3.97 1.61 -11.29
N ARG A 51 -4.44 0.37 -11.35
CA ARG A 51 -5.54 -0.03 -12.22
C ARG A 51 -5.17 0.29 -13.68
N THR A 52 -5.82 1.25 -14.29
CA THR A 52 -5.54 1.71 -15.65
C THR A 52 -4.91 3.11 -15.70
N GLU A 53 -4.64 3.70 -14.54
CA GLU A 53 -4.05 5.03 -14.43
C GLU A 53 -2.53 4.93 -14.31
N PHE A 54 -1.81 5.69 -15.14
CA PHE A 54 -0.37 5.82 -15.10
C PHE A 54 0.02 7.16 -14.51
N LEU A 55 0.96 7.17 -13.56
CA LEU A 55 1.48 8.41 -13.00
C LEU A 55 2.99 8.34 -12.78
N GLN A 56 3.61 9.51 -12.71
CA GLN A 56 5.04 9.62 -12.45
C GLN A 56 5.32 10.78 -11.50
N GLY A 57 6.16 10.51 -10.50
CA GLY A 57 6.66 11.51 -9.56
C GLY A 57 5.79 11.71 -8.33
N ARG A 58 6.42 12.19 -7.27
CA ARG A 58 5.75 12.41 -5.98
C ARG A 58 4.55 13.36 -6.04
N PRO A 59 4.61 14.49 -6.77
CA PRO A 59 3.42 15.37 -6.84
C PRO A 59 2.19 14.67 -7.43
N ALA A 60 2.36 13.85 -8.47
CA ALA A 60 1.27 13.07 -9.06
C ALA A 60 0.74 12.02 -8.08
N ILE A 61 1.64 11.36 -7.34
CA ILE A 61 1.29 10.39 -6.29
C ILE A 61 0.44 11.05 -5.20
N VAL A 62 0.85 12.22 -4.72
CA VAL A 62 0.11 12.96 -3.70
C VAL A 62 -1.30 13.31 -4.20
N GLN A 63 -1.44 13.81 -5.41
CA GLN A 63 -2.75 14.15 -5.98
C GLN A 63 -3.64 12.91 -6.14
N PHE A 64 -3.07 11.79 -6.58
CA PHE A 64 -3.78 10.51 -6.67
C PHE A 64 -4.31 10.09 -5.30
N LEU A 65 -3.47 10.13 -4.28
CA LEU A 65 -3.84 9.69 -2.92
C LEU A 65 -4.87 10.61 -2.28
N LYS A 66 -4.81 11.92 -2.54
CA LYS A 66 -5.83 12.87 -2.09
C LYS A 66 -7.20 12.51 -2.66
N ARG A 67 -7.29 12.22 -3.96
CA ARG A 67 -8.55 11.80 -4.60
C ARG A 67 -9.04 10.46 -4.03
N LYS A 68 -8.12 9.52 -3.84
CA LYS A 68 -8.43 8.19 -3.32
C LYS A 68 -9.13 8.27 -1.95
N TRP A 69 -8.55 8.99 -1.00
CA TRP A 69 -9.08 9.04 0.36
C TRP A 69 -10.20 10.06 0.57
N GLN A 70 -10.49 10.88 -0.42
CA GLN A 70 -11.73 11.64 -0.49
C GLN A 70 -12.92 10.77 -0.91
N LYS A 71 -12.66 9.75 -1.72
CA LYS A 71 -13.67 8.81 -2.24
C LYS A 71 -13.81 7.58 -1.33
N GLU A 72 -12.70 7.03 -0.87
CA GLU A 72 -12.66 5.78 -0.12
C GLU A 72 -12.60 6.09 1.37
N LEU A 73 -13.78 6.15 1.99
CA LEU A 73 -13.94 6.55 3.39
C LEU A 73 -13.76 5.35 4.32
N ASP A 74 -13.31 5.64 5.56
CA ASP A 74 -13.06 4.63 6.60
C ASP A 74 -12.15 3.49 6.11
N TYR A 75 -11.18 3.79 5.29
CA TYR A 75 -10.24 2.90 4.61
C TYR A 75 -9.38 2.11 5.61
N ARG A 76 -9.36 0.78 5.42
CA ARG A 76 -8.53 -0.16 6.20
C ARG A 76 -7.90 -1.17 5.25
N LEU A 77 -6.59 -1.30 5.32
CA LEU A 77 -5.78 -2.08 4.38
C LEU A 77 -4.99 -3.16 5.12
N ILE A 78 -4.96 -4.35 4.52
CA ILE A 78 -4.05 -5.43 4.92
C ILE A 78 -3.25 -5.87 3.71
N LYS A 79 -1.93 -5.93 3.85
CA LYS A 79 -1.02 -6.45 2.84
C LYS A 79 -0.36 -7.74 3.31
N GLU A 80 0.03 -8.59 2.35
CA GLU A 80 0.71 -9.85 2.64
C GLU A 80 1.79 -10.10 1.58
N LEU A 81 2.95 -10.60 2.03
CA LEU A 81 4.03 -11.01 1.12
C LEU A 81 3.58 -12.20 0.27
N TRP A 82 3.78 -12.10 -1.05
CA TRP A 82 3.60 -13.23 -1.97
C TRP A 82 4.95 -13.83 -2.36
N ALA A 83 5.88 -13.01 -2.85
CA ALA A 83 7.22 -13.44 -3.23
C ALA A 83 8.18 -12.24 -3.23
N PHE A 84 9.47 -12.51 -3.21
CA PHE A 84 10.50 -11.48 -3.31
C PHE A 84 11.73 -12.04 -4.05
N HIS A 85 12.47 -11.14 -4.68
CA HIS A 85 13.74 -11.47 -5.32
C HIS A 85 14.56 -10.20 -5.51
N GLU A 86 15.79 -10.17 -4.96
CA GLU A 86 16.71 -9.02 -5.07
C GLU A 86 16.04 -7.72 -4.54
N ASN A 87 15.76 -6.76 -5.45
CA ASN A 87 15.14 -5.49 -5.10
C ASN A 87 13.63 -5.46 -5.41
N ARG A 88 13.01 -6.61 -5.61
CA ARG A 88 11.59 -6.73 -5.99
C ARG A 88 10.78 -7.47 -4.95
N ILE A 89 9.57 -7.00 -4.72
CA ILE A 89 8.61 -7.65 -3.81
C ILE A 89 7.26 -7.72 -4.51
N ALA A 90 6.68 -8.94 -4.55
CA ALA A 90 5.32 -9.16 -5.01
C ALA A 90 4.40 -9.24 -3.79
N VAL A 91 3.30 -8.49 -3.81
CA VAL A 91 2.41 -8.28 -2.68
C VAL A 91 0.98 -8.54 -3.10
N ARG A 92 0.22 -9.23 -2.26
CA ARG A 92 -1.23 -9.25 -2.38
C ARG A 92 -1.82 -8.41 -1.25
N PHE A 93 -2.98 -7.80 -1.50
CA PHE A 93 -3.61 -6.95 -0.49
C PHE A 93 -5.13 -6.95 -0.67
N ALA A 94 -5.81 -6.52 0.38
CA ALA A 94 -7.22 -6.20 0.34
C ALA A 94 -7.46 -4.99 1.23
N TYR A 95 -8.45 -4.19 0.88
CA TYR A 95 -8.87 -3.09 1.74
C TYR A 95 -10.38 -2.93 1.71
N GLU A 96 -10.92 -2.48 2.84
CA GLU A 96 -12.33 -2.19 2.98
C GLU A 96 -12.55 -0.69 3.11
N TRP A 97 -13.59 -0.21 2.47
CA TRP A 97 -13.94 1.21 2.43
C TRP A 97 -15.40 1.37 2.05
N HIS A 98 -15.93 2.57 2.27
CA HIS A 98 -17.26 2.90 1.77
C HIS A 98 -17.23 4.24 1.03
N ASP A 99 -18.22 4.46 0.15
CA ASP A 99 -18.41 5.73 -0.52
C ASP A 99 -19.25 6.70 0.36
N ASP A 100 -19.55 7.88 -0.17
CA ASP A 100 -20.33 8.90 0.55
C ASP A 100 -21.82 8.56 0.67
N ALA A 101 -22.29 7.51 0.00
CA ALA A 101 -23.66 6.96 0.13
C ALA A 101 -23.71 5.72 1.02
N ASP A 102 -22.63 5.44 1.79
CA ASP A 102 -22.50 4.29 2.68
C ASP A 102 -22.56 2.92 1.98
N ASN A 103 -22.18 2.87 0.71
CA ASN A 103 -21.98 1.60 0.02
C ASN A 103 -20.60 1.05 0.36
N TRP A 104 -20.55 -0.14 0.94
CA TRP A 104 -19.29 -0.78 1.34
C TRP A 104 -18.71 -1.63 0.23
N PHE A 105 -17.38 -1.67 0.18
CA PHE A 105 -16.61 -2.46 -0.78
C PHE A 105 -15.44 -3.14 -0.09
N ARG A 106 -15.08 -4.31 -0.60
CA ARG A 106 -13.76 -4.90 -0.36
C ARG A 106 -13.04 -4.97 -1.69
N SER A 107 -11.88 -4.31 -1.74
CA SER A 107 -11.07 -4.27 -2.95
C SER A 107 -9.90 -5.23 -2.79
N TYR A 108 -9.74 -6.12 -3.75
CA TYR A 108 -8.66 -7.12 -3.78
C TYR A 108 -7.61 -6.68 -4.78
N GLY A 109 -6.34 -6.76 -4.41
CA GLY A 109 -5.27 -6.35 -5.30
C GLY A 109 -4.04 -7.23 -5.23
N ASN A 110 -3.30 -7.16 -6.33
CA ASN A 110 -1.95 -7.69 -6.43
C ASN A 110 -1.08 -6.56 -6.94
N GLU A 111 0.10 -6.40 -6.36
CA GLU A 111 1.02 -5.37 -6.80
C GLU A 111 2.45 -5.87 -6.84
N ASN A 112 3.22 -5.29 -7.73
CA ASN A 112 4.64 -5.55 -7.90
C ASN A 112 5.41 -4.29 -7.55
N TRP A 113 6.42 -4.43 -6.69
CA TRP A 113 7.28 -3.34 -6.24
C TRP A 113 8.71 -3.55 -6.72
N GLU A 114 9.36 -2.46 -7.10
CA GLU A 114 10.79 -2.42 -7.38
C GLU A 114 11.42 -1.26 -6.63
N PHE A 115 12.53 -1.51 -5.92
CA PHE A 115 13.21 -0.53 -5.08
C PHE A 115 14.55 -0.13 -5.68
N ASN A 116 15.00 1.09 -5.39
CA ASN A 116 16.37 1.48 -5.66
C ASN A 116 17.30 0.96 -4.54
N GLU A 117 18.60 1.16 -4.69
CA GLU A 117 19.61 0.71 -3.71
C GLU A 117 19.46 1.36 -2.33
N HIS A 118 18.77 2.49 -2.26
CA HIS A 118 18.53 3.24 -1.01
C HIS A 118 17.24 2.87 -0.32
N GLY A 119 16.52 1.88 -0.83
CA GLY A 119 15.28 1.39 -0.21
C GLY A 119 14.03 2.21 -0.51
N LEU A 120 14.08 3.11 -1.49
CA LEU A 120 12.89 3.81 -1.97
C LEU A 120 12.29 3.06 -3.16
N MET A 121 10.96 3.03 -3.22
CA MET A 121 10.26 2.35 -4.31
C MET A 121 10.29 3.21 -5.57
N GLN A 122 10.91 2.69 -6.62
CA GLN A 122 11.04 3.40 -7.90
C GLN A 122 9.96 3.00 -8.90
N ARG A 123 9.28 1.87 -8.68
CA ARG A 123 8.21 1.38 -9.55
C ARG A 123 7.17 0.60 -8.78
N ARG A 124 5.90 0.88 -9.07
CA ARG A 124 4.76 0.17 -8.49
C ARG A 124 3.75 -0.13 -9.59
N ILE A 125 3.35 -1.39 -9.69
CA ILE A 125 2.36 -1.84 -10.66
C ILE A 125 1.26 -2.56 -9.89
N ALA A 126 0.04 -2.03 -9.88
CA ALA A 126 -1.06 -2.56 -9.08
C ALA A 126 -2.31 -2.82 -9.92
N SER A 127 -2.85 -4.03 -9.80
CA SER A 127 -4.13 -4.43 -10.37
C SER A 127 -5.11 -4.67 -9.23
N ILE A 128 -6.32 -4.12 -9.33
CA ILE A 128 -7.30 -4.09 -8.23
C ILE A 128 -8.69 -4.38 -8.76
N ASN A 129 -9.43 -5.24 -8.04
CA ASN A 129 -10.84 -5.54 -8.31
C ASN A 129 -11.68 -5.15 -7.10
N ASP A 130 -12.81 -4.49 -7.33
CA ASP A 130 -13.72 -4.08 -6.28
C ASP A 130 -14.89 -5.05 -6.16
N LEU A 131 -15.22 -5.44 -4.93
CA LEU A 131 -16.36 -6.27 -4.60
C LEU A 131 -17.31 -5.48 -3.70
N PRO A 132 -18.55 -5.20 -4.14
CA PRO A 132 -19.56 -4.66 -3.23
C PRO A 132 -19.86 -5.66 -2.10
N ILE A 133 -19.87 -5.18 -0.87
CA ILE A 133 -20.17 -6.00 0.31
C ILE A 133 -21.25 -5.29 1.15
N THR A 134 -21.90 -6.07 2.03
CA THR A 134 -22.75 -5.50 3.07
C THR A 134 -21.91 -5.11 4.28
N THR A 135 -22.48 -4.30 5.17
CA THR A 135 -21.82 -3.95 6.44
C THR A 135 -21.53 -5.21 7.26
N ALA A 136 -22.42 -6.19 7.23
CA ALA A 136 -22.25 -7.45 7.96
C ALA A 136 -21.11 -8.32 7.41
N GLU A 137 -20.75 -8.14 6.14
CA GLU A 137 -19.68 -8.88 5.50
C GLU A 137 -18.28 -8.30 5.74
N ARG A 138 -18.19 -7.16 6.43
CA ARG A 138 -16.90 -6.54 6.78
C ARG A 138 -16.08 -7.48 7.66
N LYS A 139 -14.77 -7.52 7.39
CA LYS A 139 -13.81 -8.36 8.11
C LYS A 139 -12.70 -7.55 8.78
N PHE A 140 -12.54 -6.28 8.42
CA PHE A 140 -11.46 -5.43 8.91
C PHE A 140 -12.00 -4.58 10.07
N HIS A 141 -11.72 -5.02 11.30
CA HIS A 141 -12.32 -4.48 12.51
C HIS A 141 -11.24 -3.94 13.46
N TRP A 142 -10.73 -2.75 13.17
CA TRP A 142 -9.90 -1.99 14.09
C TRP A 142 -10.23 -0.51 13.95
N PRO A 143 -9.92 0.32 14.97
CA PRO A 143 -10.03 1.78 14.82
C PRO A 143 -9.19 2.25 13.64
N LEU A 144 -9.59 3.34 12.97
CA LEU A 144 -8.86 3.87 11.83
C LEU A 144 -7.38 4.09 12.16
N GLY A 145 -6.53 3.91 11.17
CA GLY A 145 -5.10 4.00 11.30
C GLY A 145 -4.42 2.64 11.23
N ARG A 146 -3.30 2.51 11.93
CA ARG A 146 -2.49 1.30 11.89
C ARG A 146 -3.26 0.08 12.39
N ARG A 147 -3.17 -1.03 11.62
CA ARG A 147 -3.74 -2.30 12.04
C ARG A 147 -3.01 -2.81 13.29
N PRO A 148 -3.73 -3.19 14.36
CA PRO A 148 -3.09 -3.81 15.54
C PRO A 148 -2.35 -5.10 15.18
N ASP A 149 -1.23 -5.37 15.85
CA ASP A 149 -0.42 -6.57 15.56
C ASP A 149 -1.20 -7.87 15.76
N GLU A 150 -2.15 -7.90 16.70
CA GLU A 150 -2.98 -9.06 17.00
C GLU A 150 -4.14 -9.26 16.03
N HIS A 151 -4.45 -8.27 15.18
CA HIS A 151 -5.52 -8.43 14.19
C HIS A 151 -5.09 -9.41 13.09
N ALA A 152 -6.00 -10.31 12.72
CA ALA A 152 -5.75 -11.34 11.70
C ALA A 152 -5.29 -10.73 10.37
N GLY A 153 -4.37 -11.42 9.70
CA GLY A 153 -3.94 -11.11 8.34
C GLY A 153 -4.85 -11.71 7.27
N LEU A 154 -4.54 -11.49 6.00
CA LEU A 154 -5.38 -11.95 4.90
C LEU A 154 -5.58 -13.45 4.89
N SER A 155 -4.50 -14.23 5.01
CA SER A 155 -4.58 -15.70 5.02
C SER A 155 -5.43 -16.22 6.16
N GLU A 156 -5.30 -15.63 7.34
CA GLU A 156 -6.09 -16.00 8.52
C GLU A 156 -7.57 -15.66 8.37
N LEU A 157 -7.88 -14.61 7.60
CA LEU A 157 -9.27 -14.19 7.31
C LEU A 157 -9.87 -14.97 6.14
N GLY A 158 -9.09 -15.81 5.46
CA GLY A 158 -9.55 -16.57 4.31
C GLY A 158 -9.69 -15.73 3.04
N LEU A 159 -8.95 -14.66 2.96
CA LEU A 159 -8.97 -13.72 1.84
C LEU A 159 -7.79 -13.90 0.90
#